data_b092177468ff8a8516ed685d5c71db08
#
_entry.id   b092177468ff8a8516ed685d5c71db08
#
_cell.length_a   1.000
_cell.length_b   1.000
_cell.length_c   1.000
_cell.angle_alpha   90.00
_cell.angle_beta   90.00
_cell.angle_gamma   90.00
#
_symmetry.space_group_name_H-M   'P 1'
#
loop_
_entity.id
_entity.type
_entity.pdbx_description
1 polymer ?
#
loop_
_entity_poly.entity_id
_entity_poly.type
_entity_poly.pdbx_seq_one_letter_code
_entity_poly.pdbx_strand_id
1 'polypeptide(L)'
;MAKITPQPEAHIFQKFDDDLSNLINKLLEMGGLVEKQLSEATTALIEMDAELAQTVIANEEQVDDFDIEIDKLCVRLIAMRQPTASDLRLVLGVGKSVQDLERIGDEADKIARLAVSMAEESNTASNIGRAKIRYISQYVSDKLRQVLDAYGRLDADLSLTIVRREKIVDEEQKSAIRELVTYMMEDPRSISAVLSVMWALRSLERVADHVENMAEHLIYTVKGVDVRHATLKELKKKFRDN
;
A
#
# COMPACT_ATOMS: atom_id res chain seq x y z
N MET A 1 39.45 -19.61 -39.03
CA MET A 1 38.18 -18.95 -38.69
C MET A 1 37.48 -19.77 -37.63
N ALA A 2 37.62 -19.35 -36.35
CA ALA A 2 36.96 -20.01 -35.25
C ALA A 2 35.48 -19.56 -35.20
N LYS A 3 34.54 -20.47 -35.32
CA LYS A 3 33.12 -20.23 -35.10
C LYS A 3 32.93 -19.97 -33.64
N ILE A 4 32.59 -18.72 -33.28
CA ILE A 4 32.10 -18.36 -31.93
C ILE A 4 30.69 -18.94 -31.83
N THR A 5 30.54 -20.05 -31.14
CA THR A 5 29.24 -20.57 -30.69
C THR A 5 28.75 -19.64 -29.62
N PRO A 6 27.52 -19.08 -29.72
CA PRO A 6 26.94 -18.29 -28.61
C PRO A 6 26.85 -19.17 -27.37
N GLN A 7 27.37 -18.69 -26.25
CA GLN A 7 27.27 -19.43 -24.99
C GLN A 7 25.81 -19.41 -24.53
N PRO A 8 25.13 -20.57 -24.42
CA PRO A 8 23.72 -20.62 -24.05
C PRO A 8 23.46 -20.14 -22.60
N GLU A 9 24.48 -20.15 -21.74
CA GLU A 9 24.37 -19.75 -20.34
C GLU A 9 24.10 -18.23 -20.19
N ALA A 10 24.74 -17.36 -20.96
CA ALA A 10 24.56 -15.91 -20.87
C ALA A 10 23.11 -15.49 -21.22
N HIS A 11 22.48 -16.16 -22.18
CA HIS A 11 21.08 -15.86 -22.55
C HIS A 11 20.06 -16.35 -21.52
N ILE A 12 20.37 -17.40 -20.77
CA ILE A 12 19.48 -17.94 -19.72
C ILE A 12 19.49 -16.99 -18.52
N PHE A 13 20.65 -16.50 -18.11
CA PHE A 13 20.78 -15.51 -17.01
C PHE A 13 20.07 -14.21 -17.35
N GLN A 14 20.31 -13.63 -18.53
CA GLN A 14 19.69 -12.38 -18.95
C GLN A 14 18.16 -12.49 -18.98
N LYS A 15 17.61 -13.58 -19.51
CA LYS A 15 16.17 -13.80 -19.53
C LYS A 15 15.56 -13.96 -18.13
N PHE A 16 16.30 -14.48 -17.16
CA PHE A 16 15.85 -14.58 -15.79
C PHE A 16 15.84 -13.21 -15.10
N ASP A 17 16.87 -12.40 -15.31
CA ASP A 17 16.93 -11.03 -14.82
C ASP A 17 15.80 -10.16 -15.42
N ASP A 18 15.50 -10.36 -16.71
CA ASP A 18 14.36 -9.71 -17.38
C ASP A 18 13.02 -10.14 -16.76
N ASP A 19 12.85 -11.43 -16.46
CA ASP A 19 11.63 -11.95 -15.82
C ASP A 19 11.46 -11.37 -14.39
N LEU A 20 12.53 -11.23 -13.59
CA LEU A 20 12.49 -10.60 -12.25
C LEU A 20 12.21 -9.10 -12.34
N SER A 21 12.83 -8.42 -13.30
CA SER A 21 12.58 -7.01 -13.56
C SER A 21 11.13 -6.76 -13.97
N ASN A 22 10.57 -7.63 -14.81
CA ASN A 22 9.16 -7.58 -15.20
C ASN A 22 8.23 -7.78 -14.00
N LEU A 23 8.56 -8.68 -13.07
CA LEU A 23 7.78 -8.90 -11.85
C LEU A 23 7.72 -7.64 -10.97
N ILE A 24 8.87 -6.96 -10.78
CA ILE A 24 8.92 -5.69 -10.04
C ILE A 24 8.11 -4.60 -10.77
N ASN A 25 8.25 -4.49 -12.09
CA ASN A 25 7.51 -3.51 -12.87
C ASN A 25 5.99 -3.71 -12.75
N LYS A 26 5.51 -4.96 -12.76
CA LYS A 26 4.09 -5.26 -12.55
C LYS A 26 3.60 -4.85 -11.16
N LEU A 27 4.40 -5.10 -10.11
CA LEU A 27 4.10 -4.59 -8.77
C LEU A 27 3.99 -3.05 -8.77
N LEU A 28 4.89 -2.35 -9.45
CA LEU A 28 4.88 -0.88 -9.51
C LEU A 28 3.71 -0.34 -10.34
N GLU A 29 3.31 -1.01 -11.43
CA GLU A 29 2.10 -0.68 -12.20
C GLU A 29 0.85 -0.79 -11.34
N MET A 30 0.67 -1.91 -10.61
CA MET A 30 -0.41 -2.10 -9.64
C MET A 30 -0.36 -1.04 -8.54
N GLY A 31 0.84 -0.77 -7.98
CA GLY A 31 1.05 0.24 -6.95
C GLY A 31 0.63 1.65 -7.40
N GLY A 32 0.94 2.03 -8.63
CA GLY A 32 0.51 3.30 -9.22
C GLY A 32 -1.01 3.40 -9.38
N LEU A 33 -1.68 2.30 -9.73
CA LEU A 33 -3.14 2.24 -9.79
C LEU A 33 -3.76 2.42 -8.41
N VAL A 34 -3.27 1.69 -7.40
CA VAL A 34 -3.75 1.74 -6.02
C VAL A 34 -3.50 3.12 -5.39
N GLU A 35 -2.34 3.74 -5.64
CA GLU A 35 -2.04 5.12 -5.20
C GLU A 35 -3.07 6.10 -5.77
N LYS A 36 -3.40 5.97 -7.06
CA LYS A 36 -4.41 6.80 -7.72
C LYS A 36 -5.79 6.59 -7.10
N GLN A 37 -6.24 5.34 -6.93
CA GLN A 37 -7.53 5.02 -6.32
C GLN A 37 -7.65 5.57 -4.91
N LEU A 38 -6.63 5.43 -4.06
CA LEU A 38 -6.62 5.98 -2.70
C LEU A 38 -6.73 7.51 -2.70
N SER A 39 -6.01 8.18 -3.60
CA SER A 39 -6.07 9.65 -3.75
C SER A 39 -7.45 10.12 -4.22
N GLU A 40 -8.03 9.44 -5.22
CA GLU A 40 -9.35 9.78 -5.76
C GLU A 40 -10.46 9.48 -4.74
N ALA A 41 -10.42 8.35 -4.02
CA ALA A 41 -11.38 8.00 -2.97
C ALA A 41 -11.39 9.03 -1.83
N THR A 42 -10.20 9.43 -1.36
CA THR A 42 -10.08 10.43 -0.29
C THR A 42 -10.50 11.81 -0.75
N THR A 43 -10.22 12.19 -1.99
CA THR A 43 -10.70 13.44 -2.59
C THR A 43 -12.21 13.44 -2.70
N ALA A 44 -12.80 12.36 -3.22
CA ALA A 44 -14.25 12.20 -3.34
C ALA A 44 -14.95 12.33 -1.98
N LEU A 45 -14.39 11.73 -0.94
CA LEU A 45 -14.93 11.85 0.43
C LEU A 45 -14.83 13.28 0.98
N ILE A 46 -13.70 13.96 0.77
CA ILE A 46 -13.47 15.34 1.25
C ILE A 46 -14.39 16.34 0.52
N GLU A 47 -14.58 16.16 -0.78
CA GLU A 47 -15.32 17.09 -1.64
C GLU A 47 -16.79 16.71 -1.79
N MET A 48 -17.19 15.54 -1.27
CA MET A 48 -18.54 14.97 -1.41
C MET A 48 -18.88 14.69 -2.87
N ASP A 49 -17.90 14.26 -3.66
CA ASP A 49 -18.04 13.99 -5.09
C ASP A 49 -18.43 12.51 -5.32
N ALA A 50 -19.73 12.27 -5.48
CA ALA A 50 -20.27 10.92 -5.71
C ALA A 50 -19.87 10.35 -7.09
N GLU A 51 -19.65 11.18 -8.12
CA GLU A 51 -19.26 10.71 -9.46
C GLU A 51 -17.80 10.20 -9.44
N LEU A 52 -16.91 10.96 -8.80
CA LEU A 52 -15.53 10.50 -8.59
C LEU A 52 -15.48 9.22 -7.76
N ALA A 53 -16.27 9.14 -6.68
CA ALA A 53 -16.36 7.95 -5.85
C ALA A 53 -16.84 6.72 -6.63
N GLN A 54 -17.85 6.85 -7.47
CA GLN A 54 -18.33 5.75 -8.32
C GLN A 54 -17.28 5.31 -9.35
N THR A 55 -16.46 6.26 -9.84
CA THR A 55 -15.35 5.92 -10.74
C THR A 55 -14.30 5.05 -10.04
N VAL A 56 -13.98 5.35 -8.77
CA VAL A 56 -13.07 4.51 -7.96
C VAL A 56 -13.64 3.11 -7.78
N ILE A 57 -14.91 3.00 -7.37
CA ILE A 57 -15.60 1.72 -7.17
C ILE A 57 -15.59 0.87 -8.45
N ALA A 58 -15.82 1.49 -9.62
CA ALA A 58 -15.83 0.79 -10.89
C ALA A 58 -14.43 0.29 -11.34
N ASN A 59 -13.37 0.85 -10.81
CA ASN A 59 -11.99 0.50 -11.16
C ASN A 59 -11.36 -0.53 -10.19
N GLU A 60 -12.06 -0.97 -9.17
CA GLU A 60 -11.56 -1.95 -8.18
C GLU A 60 -11.16 -3.27 -8.84
N GLU A 61 -11.95 -3.79 -9.79
CA GLU A 61 -11.68 -5.04 -10.52
C GLU A 61 -10.31 -5.03 -11.23
N GLN A 62 -9.77 -3.86 -11.58
CA GLN A 62 -8.45 -3.77 -12.20
C GLN A 62 -7.31 -4.13 -11.23
N VAL A 63 -7.48 -3.87 -9.93
CA VAL A 63 -6.50 -4.24 -8.90
C VAL A 63 -6.50 -5.75 -8.71
N ASP A 64 -7.68 -6.38 -8.69
CA ASP A 64 -7.84 -7.83 -8.61
C ASP A 64 -7.20 -8.55 -9.82
N ASP A 65 -7.37 -7.98 -11.03
CA ASP A 65 -6.74 -8.51 -12.23
C ASP A 65 -5.21 -8.49 -12.13
N PHE A 66 -4.62 -7.41 -11.58
CA PHE A 66 -3.19 -7.34 -11.32
C PHE A 66 -2.72 -8.37 -10.30
N ASP A 67 -3.46 -8.56 -9.18
CA ASP A 67 -3.13 -9.57 -8.15
C ASP A 67 -3.05 -10.96 -8.80
N ILE A 68 -4.08 -11.35 -9.56
CA ILE A 68 -4.11 -12.64 -10.28
C ILE A 68 -2.97 -12.76 -11.31
N GLU A 69 -2.66 -11.71 -12.06
CA GLU A 69 -1.59 -11.72 -13.07
C GLU A 69 -0.23 -11.92 -12.40
N ILE A 70 0.05 -11.16 -11.33
CA ILE A 70 1.35 -11.19 -10.64
C ILE A 70 1.53 -12.52 -9.89
N ASP A 71 0.48 -13.07 -9.28
CA ASP A 71 0.55 -14.39 -8.64
C ASP A 71 0.91 -15.48 -9.65
N LYS A 72 0.28 -15.49 -10.84
CA LYS A 72 0.65 -16.38 -11.95
C LYS A 72 2.09 -16.21 -12.39
N LEU A 73 2.62 -14.98 -12.43
CA LEU A 73 4.02 -14.72 -12.75
C LEU A 73 4.95 -15.29 -11.66
N CYS A 74 4.64 -15.11 -10.39
CA CYS A 74 5.40 -15.67 -9.27
C CYS A 74 5.47 -17.20 -9.35
N VAL A 75 4.33 -17.87 -9.51
CA VAL A 75 4.25 -19.33 -9.65
C VAL A 75 5.06 -19.81 -10.85
N ARG A 76 4.93 -19.14 -12.01
CA ARG A 76 5.68 -19.49 -13.22
C ARG A 76 7.20 -19.34 -13.02
N LEU A 77 7.65 -18.23 -12.39
CA LEU A 77 9.07 -18.00 -12.10
C LEU A 77 9.63 -19.10 -11.20
N ILE A 78 8.94 -19.48 -10.13
CA ILE A 78 9.38 -20.52 -9.22
C ILE A 78 9.46 -21.87 -9.96
N ALA A 79 8.42 -22.23 -10.72
CA ALA A 79 8.35 -23.53 -11.39
C ALA A 79 9.39 -23.69 -12.52
N MET A 80 9.62 -22.63 -13.31
CA MET A 80 10.46 -22.72 -14.51
C MET A 80 11.91 -22.35 -14.28
N ARG A 81 12.20 -21.48 -13.30
CA ARG A 81 13.54 -20.94 -13.06
C ARG A 81 14.22 -21.53 -11.83
N GLN A 82 13.45 -22.12 -10.90
CA GLN A 82 13.96 -22.67 -9.65
C GLN A 82 14.87 -21.67 -8.92
N PRO A 83 14.39 -20.42 -8.65
CA PRO A 83 15.19 -19.36 -8.05
C PRO A 83 15.75 -19.78 -6.71
N THR A 84 16.94 -19.32 -6.37
CA THR A 84 17.62 -19.65 -5.12
C THR A 84 17.81 -18.40 -4.26
N ALA A 85 17.93 -18.63 -2.95
CA ALA A 85 18.31 -17.63 -1.96
C ALA A 85 17.64 -16.24 -2.16
N SER A 86 18.37 -15.25 -2.70
CA SER A 86 17.90 -13.86 -2.88
C SER A 86 16.73 -13.76 -3.84
N ASP A 87 16.81 -14.48 -4.97
CA ASP A 87 15.80 -14.39 -6.02
C ASP A 87 14.48 -15.03 -5.59
N LEU A 88 14.54 -16.14 -4.87
CA LEU A 88 13.36 -16.74 -4.26
C LEU A 88 12.71 -15.79 -3.23
N ARG A 89 13.55 -15.10 -2.39
CA ARG A 89 13.01 -14.11 -1.45
C ARG A 89 12.36 -12.93 -2.17
N LEU A 90 12.93 -12.49 -3.32
CA LEU A 90 12.33 -11.43 -4.14
C LEU A 90 10.95 -11.83 -4.65
N VAL A 91 10.82 -13.00 -5.28
CA VAL A 91 9.54 -13.49 -5.79
C VAL A 91 8.50 -13.62 -4.68
N LEU A 92 8.87 -14.22 -3.52
CA LEU A 92 7.97 -14.37 -2.38
C LEU A 92 7.63 -13.02 -1.72
N GLY A 93 8.58 -12.08 -1.66
CA GLY A 93 8.38 -10.74 -1.12
C GLY A 93 7.43 -9.91 -1.98
N VAL A 94 7.58 -9.97 -3.30
CA VAL A 94 6.67 -9.34 -4.26
C VAL A 94 5.26 -9.91 -4.11
N GLY A 95 5.10 -11.25 -4.11
CA GLY A 95 3.78 -11.86 -3.96
C GLY A 95 3.05 -11.44 -2.67
N LYS A 96 3.78 -11.28 -1.55
CA LYS A 96 3.18 -10.76 -0.31
C LYS A 96 2.79 -9.29 -0.42
N SER A 97 3.63 -8.46 -1.05
CA SER A 97 3.35 -7.04 -1.20
C SER A 97 2.22 -6.76 -2.17
N VAL A 98 1.99 -7.64 -3.13
CA VAL A 98 0.83 -7.59 -4.02
C VAL A 98 -0.47 -7.80 -3.23
N GLN A 99 -0.49 -8.74 -2.28
CA GLN A 99 -1.62 -8.92 -1.37
C GLN A 99 -1.87 -7.69 -0.48
N ASP A 100 -0.80 -7.03 0.00
CA ASP A 100 -0.95 -5.78 0.74
C ASP A 100 -1.49 -4.65 -0.16
N LEU A 101 -1.08 -4.57 -1.45
CA LEU A 101 -1.63 -3.60 -2.41
C LEU A 101 -3.11 -3.84 -2.70
N GLU A 102 -3.53 -5.10 -2.87
CA GLU A 102 -4.96 -5.45 -3.02
C GLU A 102 -5.74 -4.96 -1.80
N ARG A 103 -5.25 -5.22 -0.58
CA ARG A 103 -5.90 -4.72 0.64
C ARG A 103 -5.97 -3.19 0.71
N ILE A 104 -4.97 -2.48 0.21
CA ILE A 104 -5.01 -1.02 0.12
C ILE A 104 -6.09 -0.58 -0.87
N GLY A 105 -6.24 -1.26 -2.01
CA GLY A 105 -7.33 -1.06 -2.97
C GLY A 105 -8.71 -1.26 -2.35
N ASP A 106 -8.91 -2.37 -1.61
CA ASP A 106 -10.10 -2.65 -0.83
C ASP A 106 -10.47 -1.50 0.13
N GLU A 107 -9.49 -0.92 0.83
CA GLU A 107 -9.75 0.18 1.75
C GLU A 107 -10.08 1.48 0.99
N ALA A 108 -9.50 1.70 -0.19
CA ALA A 108 -9.85 2.83 -1.06
C ALA A 108 -11.30 2.70 -1.58
N ASP A 109 -11.74 1.51 -1.99
CA ASP A 109 -13.14 1.23 -2.37
C ASP A 109 -14.10 1.53 -1.20
N LYS A 110 -13.77 1.07 0.03
CA LYS A 110 -14.58 1.37 1.22
C LYS A 110 -14.72 2.88 1.47
N ILE A 111 -13.63 3.64 1.33
CA ILE A 111 -13.65 5.11 1.47
C ILE A 111 -14.54 5.72 0.37
N ALA A 112 -14.46 5.24 -0.87
CA ALA A 112 -15.29 5.72 -1.96
C ALA A 112 -16.79 5.41 -1.72
N ARG A 113 -17.15 4.24 -1.22
CA ARG A 113 -18.52 3.91 -0.83
C ARG A 113 -19.06 4.81 0.28
N LEU A 114 -18.22 5.17 1.26
CA LEU A 114 -18.58 6.15 2.29
C LEU A 114 -18.83 7.53 1.67
N ALA A 115 -18.04 7.95 0.67
CA ALA A 115 -18.25 9.22 -0.02
C ALA A 115 -19.61 9.27 -0.74
N VAL A 116 -20.00 8.18 -1.43
CA VAL A 116 -21.32 8.07 -2.07
C VAL A 116 -22.43 8.21 -1.03
N SER A 117 -22.37 7.42 0.06
CA SER A 117 -23.39 7.45 1.12
C SER A 117 -23.52 8.83 1.77
N MET A 118 -22.39 9.49 2.05
CA MET A 118 -22.42 10.84 2.65
C MET A 118 -22.94 11.90 1.69
N ALA A 119 -22.69 11.79 0.39
CA ALA A 119 -23.23 12.72 -0.62
C ALA A 119 -24.76 12.60 -0.75
N GLU A 120 -25.30 11.38 -0.66
CA GLU A 120 -26.75 11.11 -0.73
C GLU A 120 -27.50 11.67 0.50
N GLU A 121 -26.90 11.60 1.69
CA GLU A 121 -27.53 12.06 2.93
C GLU A 121 -27.69 13.59 3.03
N SER A 122 -27.16 14.37 2.09
CA SER A 122 -27.23 15.84 2.02
C SER A 122 -26.89 16.56 3.34
N ASN A 123 -25.99 15.99 4.12
CA ASN A 123 -25.85 16.32 5.54
C ASN A 123 -24.96 17.56 5.75
N THR A 124 -25.45 18.52 6.53
CA THR A 124 -24.75 19.74 6.96
C THR A 124 -23.46 19.50 7.74
N ALA A 125 -23.22 18.26 8.16
CA ALA A 125 -21.99 17.81 8.83
C ALA A 125 -20.78 17.64 7.88
N SER A 126 -20.87 18.08 6.65
CA SER A 126 -19.86 17.91 5.58
C SER A 126 -18.44 18.42 5.93
N ASN A 127 -18.28 19.27 6.92
CA ASN A 127 -16.98 19.82 7.35
C ASN A 127 -16.32 19.04 8.50
N ILE A 128 -17.07 18.12 9.13
CA ILE A 128 -16.57 17.37 10.30
C ILE A 128 -15.48 16.42 9.86
N GLY A 129 -14.30 16.51 10.47
CA GLY A 129 -13.20 15.60 10.24
C GLY A 129 -12.44 15.76 8.91
N ARG A 130 -12.90 16.62 7.97
CA ARG A 130 -12.24 16.82 6.66
C ARG A 130 -10.75 17.13 6.77
N ALA A 131 -10.37 18.00 7.69
CA ALA A 131 -8.97 18.38 7.90
C ALA A 131 -8.13 17.17 8.36
N LYS A 132 -8.70 16.32 9.21
CA LYS A 132 -8.03 15.11 9.71
C LYS A 132 -7.91 14.05 8.61
N ILE A 133 -8.98 13.82 7.84
CA ILE A 133 -8.93 12.90 6.68
C ILE A 133 -7.86 13.39 5.70
N ARG A 134 -7.85 14.67 5.33
CA ARG A 134 -6.85 15.23 4.41
C ARG A 134 -5.43 15.06 4.92
N TYR A 135 -5.17 15.33 6.19
CA TYR A 135 -3.84 15.20 6.77
C TYR A 135 -3.37 13.73 6.77
N ILE A 136 -4.21 12.81 7.26
CA ILE A 136 -3.85 11.40 7.36
C ILE A 136 -3.74 10.77 5.96
N SER A 137 -4.65 11.07 5.02
CA SER A 137 -4.59 10.55 3.66
C SER A 137 -3.33 11.00 2.92
N GLN A 138 -2.96 12.28 3.05
CA GLN A 138 -1.72 12.79 2.46
C GLN A 138 -0.50 12.05 3.03
N TYR A 139 -0.44 11.89 4.35
CA TYR A 139 0.65 11.18 5.01
C TYR A 139 0.77 9.73 4.52
N VAL A 140 -0.34 9.02 4.44
CA VAL A 140 -0.38 7.61 4.03
C VAL A 140 -0.04 7.45 2.56
N SER A 141 -0.55 8.34 1.67
CA SER A 141 -0.21 8.35 0.25
C SER A 141 1.28 8.62 0.02
N ASP A 142 1.88 9.55 0.77
CA ASP A 142 3.31 9.82 0.69
C ASP A 142 4.14 8.61 1.15
N LYS A 143 3.65 7.83 2.12
CA LYS A 143 4.27 6.58 2.56
C LYS A 143 4.16 5.47 1.52
N LEU A 144 2.99 5.31 0.91
CA LEU A 144 2.78 4.35 -0.18
C LEU A 144 3.74 4.65 -1.35
N ARG A 145 3.86 5.92 -1.75
CA ARG A 145 4.81 6.33 -2.79
C ARG A 145 6.25 6.02 -2.41
N GLN A 146 6.65 6.27 -1.15
CA GLN A 146 8.00 5.97 -0.68
C GLN A 146 8.30 4.46 -0.71
N VAL A 147 7.37 3.59 -0.34
CA VAL A 147 7.59 2.14 -0.38
C VAL A 147 7.65 1.62 -1.81
N LEU A 148 6.84 2.16 -2.73
CA LEU A 148 6.91 1.82 -4.15
C LEU A 148 8.26 2.26 -4.76
N ASP A 149 8.76 3.47 -4.45
CA ASP A 149 10.09 3.91 -4.85
C ASP A 149 11.20 3.00 -4.28
N ALA A 150 11.05 2.58 -3.03
CA ALA A 150 11.97 1.62 -2.41
C ALA A 150 11.98 0.26 -3.14
N TYR A 151 10.81 -0.24 -3.57
CA TYR A 151 10.71 -1.45 -4.40
C TYR A 151 11.39 -1.30 -5.75
N GLY A 152 11.18 -0.18 -6.44
CA GLY A 152 11.81 0.10 -7.73
C GLY A 152 13.35 0.13 -7.67
N ARG A 153 13.91 0.44 -6.50
CA ARG A 153 15.37 0.52 -6.25
C ARG A 153 15.91 -0.64 -5.42
N LEU A 154 15.05 -1.52 -4.90
CA LEU A 154 15.39 -2.53 -3.89
C LEU A 154 16.12 -1.92 -2.67
N ASP A 155 15.63 -0.75 -2.21
CA ASP A 155 16.24 0.05 -1.15
C ASP A 155 15.66 -0.31 0.23
N ALA A 156 16.33 -1.24 0.92
CA ALA A 156 15.96 -1.64 2.27
C ALA A 156 16.17 -0.54 3.32
N ASP A 157 17.08 0.41 3.09
CA ASP A 157 17.36 1.49 4.05
C ASP A 157 16.25 2.54 4.01
N LEU A 158 15.71 2.85 2.82
CA LEU A 158 14.50 3.66 2.67
C LEU A 158 13.32 2.98 3.35
N SER A 159 13.10 1.68 3.12
CA SER A 159 12.04 0.90 3.78
C SER A 159 12.15 0.94 5.31
N LEU A 160 13.36 0.85 5.85
CA LEU A 160 13.58 0.96 7.30
C LEU A 160 13.14 2.32 7.87
N THR A 161 13.19 3.41 7.09
CA THR A 161 12.69 4.73 7.52
C THR A 161 11.17 4.78 7.59
N ILE A 162 10.47 3.97 6.77
CA ILE A 162 9.02 3.85 6.75
C ILE A 162 8.55 3.16 8.03
N VAL A 163 9.08 1.97 8.31
CA VAL A 163 8.77 1.16 9.52
C VAL A 163 9.03 1.93 10.84
N ARG A 164 9.99 2.83 10.89
CA ARG A 164 10.32 3.59 12.11
C ARG A 164 9.35 4.72 12.46
N ARG A 165 8.39 5.07 11.60
CA ARG A 165 7.51 6.25 11.75
C ARG A 165 6.04 5.93 12.00
N GLU A 166 5.73 4.69 12.31
CA GLU A 166 4.38 4.11 12.40
C GLU A 166 3.39 4.85 13.31
N LYS A 167 3.84 5.34 14.45
CA LYS A 167 2.95 5.85 15.51
C LYS A 167 2.17 7.13 15.17
N ILE A 168 2.53 7.83 14.10
CA ILE A 168 1.93 9.12 13.76
C ILE A 168 0.46 8.94 13.38
N VAL A 169 0.14 7.96 12.55
CA VAL A 169 -1.25 7.70 12.11
C VAL A 169 -2.11 7.29 13.28
N ASP A 170 -1.64 6.39 14.14
CA ASP A 170 -2.35 5.95 15.34
C ASP A 170 -2.67 7.10 16.30
N GLU A 171 -1.70 7.97 16.55
CA GLU A 171 -1.87 9.10 17.47
C GLU A 171 -2.86 10.13 16.91
N GLU A 172 -2.76 10.45 15.61
CA GLU A 172 -3.68 11.35 14.93
C GLU A 172 -5.09 10.77 14.85
N GLN A 173 -5.24 9.46 14.56
CA GLN A 173 -6.53 8.80 14.56
C GLN A 173 -7.19 8.86 15.95
N LYS A 174 -6.45 8.51 17.00
CA LYS A 174 -6.96 8.59 18.39
C LYS A 174 -7.37 10.02 18.78
N SER A 175 -6.61 11.02 18.31
CA SER A 175 -6.94 12.42 18.52
C SER A 175 -8.22 12.81 17.78
N ALA A 176 -8.34 12.42 16.50
CA ALA A 176 -9.53 12.67 15.70
C ALA A 176 -10.79 12.02 16.29
N ILE A 177 -10.70 10.77 16.72
CA ILE A 177 -11.84 10.07 17.35
C ILE A 177 -12.35 10.81 18.59
N ARG A 178 -11.45 11.32 19.45
CA ARG A 178 -11.88 12.10 20.65
C ARG A 178 -12.61 13.38 20.25
N GLU A 179 -12.14 14.08 19.24
CA GLU A 179 -12.79 15.29 18.71
C GLU A 179 -14.17 14.96 18.12
N LEU A 180 -14.25 13.91 17.31
CA LEU A 180 -15.48 13.45 16.67
C LEU A 180 -16.55 13.01 17.68
N VAL A 181 -16.17 12.36 18.79
CA VAL A 181 -17.11 12.03 19.88
C VAL A 181 -17.71 13.28 20.50
N THR A 182 -16.94 14.36 20.63
CA THR A 182 -17.46 15.64 21.15
C THR A 182 -18.54 16.21 20.24
N TYR A 183 -18.34 16.16 18.90
CA TYR A 183 -19.36 16.60 17.94
C TYR A 183 -20.67 15.80 18.07
N MET A 184 -20.60 14.47 18.24
CA MET A 184 -21.80 13.65 18.44
C MET A 184 -22.58 14.03 19.71
N MET A 185 -21.87 14.42 20.77
CA MET A 185 -22.50 14.85 22.04
C MET A 185 -23.14 16.22 21.91
N GLU A 186 -22.59 17.14 21.11
CA GLU A 186 -23.10 18.50 20.90
C GLU A 186 -24.29 18.54 19.95
N ASP A 187 -24.26 17.75 18.86
CA ASP A 187 -25.36 17.64 17.89
C ASP A 187 -25.63 16.17 17.50
N PRO A 188 -26.63 15.54 18.11
CA PRO A 188 -26.99 14.15 17.77
C PRO A 188 -27.34 13.90 16.29
N ARG A 189 -27.69 14.95 15.51
CA ARG A 189 -27.96 14.83 14.09
C ARG A 189 -26.68 14.58 13.27
N SER A 190 -25.52 14.85 13.85
CA SER A 190 -24.21 14.61 13.24
C SER A 190 -23.75 13.16 13.33
N ILE A 191 -24.44 12.29 14.09
CA ILE A 191 -23.96 10.94 14.40
C ILE A 191 -23.66 10.12 13.14
N SER A 192 -24.55 10.10 12.13
CA SER A 192 -24.33 9.34 10.89
C SER A 192 -23.07 9.81 10.17
N ALA A 193 -22.92 11.11 9.95
CA ALA A 193 -21.77 11.69 9.27
C ALA A 193 -20.45 11.45 10.05
N VAL A 194 -20.49 11.60 11.38
CA VAL A 194 -19.33 11.33 12.23
C VAL A 194 -18.91 9.87 12.16
N LEU A 195 -19.85 8.93 12.17
CA LEU A 195 -19.55 7.52 12.02
C LEU A 195 -18.88 7.22 10.66
N SER A 196 -19.37 7.82 9.58
CA SER A 196 -18.74 7.66 8.26
C SER A 196 -17.30 8.19 8.24
N VAL A 197 -17.04 9.34 8.87
CA VAL A 197 -15.69 9.89 9.04
C VAL A 197 -14.80 8.94 9.87
N MET A 198 -15.33 8.38 10.95
CA MET A 198 -14.59 7.42 11.79
C MET A 198 -14.22 6.15 11.01
N TRP A 199 -15.12 5.65 10.17
CA TRP A 199 -14.84 4.50 9.30
C TRP A 199 -13.77 4.83 8.26
N ALA A 200 -13.82 6.00 7.63
CA ALA A 200 -12.79 6.45 6.70
C ALA A 200 -11.41 6.57 7.37
N LEU A 201 -11.35 7.13 8.58
CA LEU A 201 -10.10 7.19 9.36
C LEU A 201 -9.58 5.80 9.71
N ARG A 202 -10.47 4.84 9.98
CA ARG A 202 -10.09 3.44 10.22
C ARG A 202 -9.53 2.77 8.96
N SER A 203 -10.12 3.03 7.80
CA SER A 203 -9.60 2.55 6.52
C SER A 203 -8.21 3.12 6.24
N LEU A 204 -7.98 4.42 6.49
CA LEU A 204 -6.66 5.05 6.32
C LEU A 204 -5.59 4.47 7.28
N GLU A 205 -5.96 4.14 8.51
CA GLU A 205 -5.05 3.45 9.44
C GLU A 205 -4.66 2.08 8.89
N ARG A 206 -5.61 1.29 8.38
CA ARG A 206 -5.32 -0.02 7.77
C ARG A 206 -4.45 0.10 6.54
N VAL A 207 -4.65 1.14 5.73
CA VAL A 207 -3.73 1.42 4.60
C VAL A 207 -2.31 1.65 5.11
N ALA A 208 -2.13 2.40 6.21
CA ALA A 208 -0.81 2.63 6.79
C ALA A 208 -0.15 1.32 7.26
N ASP A 209 -0.92 0.42 7.89
CA ASP A 209 -0.46 -0.90 8.32
C ASP A 209 0.04 -1.74 7.12
N HIS A 210 -0.72 -1.77 6.01
CA HIS A 210 -0.34 -2.49 4.80
C HIS A 210 0.91 -1.91 4.12
N VAL A 211 1.04 -0.58 4.09
CA VAL A 211 2.27 0.08 3.60
C VAL A 211 3.49 -0.30 4.45
N GLU A 212 3.33 -0.42 5.76
CA GLU A 212 4.38 -0.88 6.65
C GLU A 212 4.75 -2.34 6.39
N ASN A 213 3.76 -3.23 6.23
CA ASN A 213 4.00 -4.63 5.86
C ASN A 213 4.82 -4.73 4.57
N MET A 214 4.49 -3.94 3.55
CA MET A 214 5.25 -3.89 2.29
C MET A 214 6.71 -3.50 2.55
N ALA A 215 6.96 -2.48 3.39
CA ALA A 215 8.32 -2.06 3.74
C ALA A 215 9.09 -3.18 4.47
N GLU A 216 8.45 -3.89 5.38
CA GLU A 216 9.03 -5.05 6.08
C GLU A 216 9.34 -6.20 5.13
N HIS A 217 8.45 -6.48 4.15
CA HIS A 217 8.68 -7.49 3.12
C HIS A 217 9.88 -7.14 2.26
N LEU A 218 10.06 -5.86 1.87
CA LEU A 218 11.22 -5.44 1.11
C LEU A 218 12.53 -5.55 1.91
N ILE A 219 12.53 -5.18 3.19
CA ILE A 219 13.71 -5.37 4.07
C ILE A 219 14.09 -6.86 4.12
N TYR A 220 13.11 -7.75 4.33
CA TYR A 220 13.36 -9.18 4.33
C TYR A 220 13.90 -9.67 2.97
N THR A 221 13.34 -9.19 1.88
CA THR A 221 13.76 -9.54 0.53
C THR A 221 15.23 -9.21 0.29
N VAL A 222 15.64 -7.99 0.60
CA VAL A 222 16.99 -7.48 0.30
C VAL A 222 18.03 -7.96 1.33
N LYS A 223 17.72 -7.86 2.62
CA LYS A 223 18.69 -8.14 3.69
C LYS A 223 18.59 -9.59 4.22
N GLY A 224 17.52 -10.33 3.89
CA GLY A 224 17.28 -11.67 4.44
C GLY A 224 16.97 -11.69 5.95
N VAL A 225 16.64 -10.53 6.54
CA VAL A 225 16.38 -10.36 7.97
C VAL A 225 14.90 -10.09 8.18
N ASP A 226 14.21 -10.96 8.91
CA ASP A 226 12.83 -10.72 9.33
C ASP A 226 12.80 -9.63 10.41
N VAL A 227 12.09 -8.54 10.10
CA VAL A 227 11.96 -7.37 10.97
C VAL A 227 10.56 -7.25 11.59
N ARG A 228 9.63 -8.10 11.18
CA ARG A 228 8.30 -8.19 11.77
C ARG A 228 8.43 -8.45 13.26
N HIS A 229 7.71 -7.74 14.08
CA HIS A 229 7.76 -7.82 15.55
C HIS A 229 9.10 -7.38 16.19
N ALA A 230 10.04 -6.83 15.41
CA ALA A 230 11.27 -6.31 15.97
C ALA A 230 11.06 -4.92 16.56
N THR A 231 11.51 -4.69 17.79
CA THR A 231 11.49 -3.35 18.38
C THR A 231 12.45 -2.40 17.66
N LEU A 232 12.15 -1.08 17.65
CA LEU A 232 13.05 -0.05 17.10
C LEU A 232 14.50 -0.15 17.63
N LYS A 233 14.67 -0.62 18.85
CA LYS A 233 16.00 -0.82 19.47
C LYS A 233 16.72 -2.01 18.86
N GLU A 234 16.03 -3.08 18.58
CA GLU A 234 16.57 -4.28 17.92
C GLU A 234 16.89 -4.01 16.45
N LEU A 235 16.02 -3.27 15.75
CA LEU A 235 16.27 -2.81 14.38
C LEU A 235 17.55 -1.97 14.31
N LYS A 236 17.70 -0.98 15.20
CA LYS A 236 18.90 -0.15 15.27
C LYS A 236 20.17 -0.96 15.52
N LYS A 237 20.09 -2.03 16.32
CA LYS A 237 21.23 -2.92 16.59
C LYS A 237 21.55 -3.78 15.36
N LYS A 238 20.55 -4.44 14.78
CA LYS A 238 20.70 -5.32 13.59
C LYS A 238 21.29 -4.59 12.36
N PHE A 239 20.99 -3.29 12.20
CA PHE A 239 21.43 -2.49 11.04
C PHE A 239 22.62 -1.56 11.33
N ARG A 240 23.18 -1.56 12.55
CA ARG A 240 24.45 -0.87 12.88
C ARG A 240 25.67 -1.78 12.75
N ASP A 241 25.47 -3.07 12.87
CA ASP A 241 26.52 -4.09 12.91
C ASP A 241 26.74 -4.76 11.54
N ASN A 242 26.12 -4.24 10.48
CA ASN A 242 26.35 -4.58 9.07
C ASN A 242 26.71 -3.33 8.27
#